data_6cb1791fbc669b8ba08565a9b6be5a1b
#
_entry.id   6cb1791fbc669b8ba08565a9b6be5a1b
#
_cell.length_a   1.000
_cell.length_b   1.000
_cell.length_c   1.000
_cell.angle_alpha   90.00
_cell.angle_beta   90.00
_cell.angle_gamma   90.00
#
_symmetry.space_group_name_H-M   'P 1'
#
loop_
_entity.id
_entity.type
_entity.pdbx_description
1 polymer ?
#
loop_
_entity_poly.entity_id
_entity_poly.type
_entity_poly.pdbx_seq_one_letter_code
_entity_poly.pdbx_strand_id
1 'polypeptide(L)'
;MEIIKGVFTGIGEFLISIPASIGDTFSSANSMGDIYTTFARWIFIFLAFYILLKSIKSLLKSNNAAEVWAYLNTGPFINIPLKHWENVIGRAKSCDVQIDDMSVSRSHGTLTRDNDGIWKYMDLGSKNGAVLNGARLEPNTEVELKTGDSLVLGKAKCMLFPISIEERRNNIWHRTKDTVLVSPWQSLIAITIFQIMTVIQLMIGLDQKYNQQITISYMGLCGLMWGYVIVLRGMKRKGFEMELIAFFLSGLSLAVTSTAFPDQVFKQFIAICMGVGLFFFMCTWLRELPRTIKIKNIVYAIAVVLFLINVFFGETRNGNTNWVRIGSLTIQPSELVKLAFIWVGAASLDELFEKKNTLIFTGFSLFCFGCLAVMGDLGTATIFFVTFLLMQCVIFVSFRFF
;
A
#
# COMPACT_ATOMS: atom_id res chain seq x y z
N MET A 1 -16.35 -25.21 -3.19
CA MET A 1 -16.23 -25.84 -1.87
C MET A 1 -15.35 -27.09 -1.90
N GLU A 2 -15.38 -27.92 -2.97
CA GLU A 2 -14.51 -29.10 -3.12
C GLU A 2 -13.01 -28.78 -3.26
N ILE A 3 -12.65 -27.72 -3.98
CA ILE A 3 -11.23 -27.29 -4.15
C ILE A 3 -10.62 -26.92 -2.79
N ILE A 4 -11.37 -26.23 -1.95
CA ILE A 4 -10.91 -25.83 -0.61
C ILE A 4 -10.76 -27.06 0.29
N LYS A 5 -11.69 -28.01 0.22
CA LYS A 5 -11.54 -29.30 0.93
C LYS A 5 -10.33 -30.09 0.45
N GLY A 6 -10.07 -30.16 -0.86
CA GLY A 6 -8.90 -30.82 -1.43
C GLY A 6 -7.57 -30.20 -0.97
N VAL A 7 -7.51 -28.88 -0.86
CA VAL A 7 -6.33 -28.18 -0.33
C VAL A 7 -6.11 -28.49 1.16
N PHE A 8 -7.17 -28.50 1.98
CA PHE A 8 -7.06 -28.81 3.39
C PHE A 8 -6.73 -30.28 3.67
N THR A 9 -7.26 -31.24 2.88
CA THR A 9 -6.87 -32.65 2.97
C THR A 9 -5.41 -32.84 2.57
N GLY A 10 -4.96 -32.22 1.46
CA GLY A 10 -3.56 -32.29 1.04
C GLY A 10 -2.58 -31.70 2.07
N ILE A 11 -2.94 -30.58 2.70
CA ILE A 11 -2.15 -30.01 3.80
C ILE A 11 -2.15 -30.95 5.03
N GLY A 12 -3.28 -31.57 5.36
CA GLY A 12 -3.39 -32.53 6.46
C GLY A 12 -2.53 -33.78 6.25
N GLU A 13 -2.58 -34.38 5.05
CA GLU A 13 -1.76 -35.52 4.67
C GLU A 13 -0.26 -35.18 4.64
N PHE A 14 0.08 -33.99 4.13
CA PHE A 14 1.45 -33.47 4.16
C PHE A 14 1.96 -33.31 5.61
N LEU A 15 1.17 -32.75 6.51
CA LEU A 15 1.55 -32.58 7.92
C LEU A 15 1.71 -33.93 8.65
N ILE A 16 0.90 -34.93 8.32
CA ILE A 16 0.99 -36.29 8.91
C ILE A 16 2.21 -37.06 8.38
N SER A 17 2.63 -36.81 7.13
CA SER A 17 3.80 -37.49 6.56
C SER A 17 5.15 -36.92 7.06
N ILE A 18 5.15 -35.77 7.71
CA ILE A 18 6.33 -35.08 8.24
C ILE A 18 7.17 -35.97 9.20
N PRO A 19 6.62 -36.61 10.24
CA PRO A 19 7.42 -37.39 11.17
C PRO A 19 8.11 -38.59 10.54
N ALA A 20 7.43 -39.28 9.63
CA ALA A 20 7.98 -40.44 8.95
C ALA A 20 9.13 -40.07 7.99
N SER A 21 8.95 -39.00 7.22
CA SER A 21 9.98 -38.53 6.29
C SER A 21 11.25 -38.01 6.99
N ILE A 22 11.15 -37.49 8.21
CA ILE A 22 12.30 -37.08 9.02
C ILE A 22 13.11 -38.31 9.45
N GLY A 23 12.47 -39.33 9.96
CA GLY A 23 13.13 -40.58 10.39
C GLY A 23 13.88 -41.27 9.27
N ASP A 24 13.23 -41.44 8.11
CA ASP A 24 13.81 -42.11 6.94
C ASP A 24 14.98 -41.32 6.32
N THR A 25 14.93 -40.01 6.35
CA THR A 25 15.99 -39.15 5.80
C THR A 25 17.22 -39.12 6.72
N PHE A 26 17.02 -39.19 8.05
CA PHE A 26 18.13 -39.29 9.00
C PHE A 26 18.88 -40.61 8.90
N SER A 27 18.20 -41.72 8.66
CA SER A 27 18.81 -43.00 8.49
C SER A 27 19.57 -43.17 7.17
N SER A 28 19.33 -42.33 6.17
CA SER A 28 19.96 -42.37 4.85
C SER A 28 21.04 -41.30 4.62
N ALA A 29 21.26 -40.38 5.58
CA ALA A 29 22.20 -39.28 5.45
C ALA A 29 23.66 -39.77 5.56
N ASN A 30 24.39 -39.78 4.44
CA ASN A 30 25.78 -40.23 4.35
C ASN A 30 26.82 -39.09 4.45
N SER A 31 26.39 -37.84 4.43
CA SER A 31 27.28 -36.67 4.49
C SER A 31 26.74 -35.58 5.41
N MET A 32 27.64 -34.69 5.87
CA MET A 32 27.24 -33.48 6.64
C MET A 32 26.30 -32.58 5.83
N GLY A 33 26.41 -32.57 4.50
CA GLY A 33 25.53 -31.82 3.61
C GLY A 33 24.10 -32.37 3.62
N ASP A 34 23.91 -33.67 3.66
CA ASP A 34 22.58 -34.32 3.72
C ASP A 34 21.89 -34.02 5.02
N ILE A 35 22.64 -34.06 6.14
CA ILE A 35 22.13 -33.70 7.46
C ILE A 35 21.66 -32.23 7.47
N TYR A 36 22.50 -31.31 6.97
CA TYR A 36 22.14 -29.91 6.87
C TYR A 36 20.90 -29.70 6.04
N THR A 37 20.82 -30.30 4.85
CA THR A 37 19.67 -30.15 3.94
C THR A 37 18.36 -30.63 4.57
N THR A 38 18.43 -31.72 5.35
CA THR A 38 17.27 -32.25 6.08
C THR A 38 16.76 -31.26 7.13
N PHE A 39 17.66 -30.70 7.96
CA PHE A 39 17.27 -29.68 8.93
C PHE A 39 16.82 -28.38 8.26
N ALA A 40 17.52 -27.91 7.27
CA ALA A 40 17.26 -26.66 6.58
C ALA A 40 15.83 -26.66 5.96
N ARG A 41 15.39 -27.79 5.37
CA ARG A 41 14.04 -27.96 4.81
C ARG A 41 12.94 -27.54 5.79
N TRP A 42 13.03 -27.97 7.04
CA TRP A 42 12.04 -27.68 8.07
C TRP A 42 12.19 -26.27 8.62
N ILE A 43 13.43 -25.83 8.87
CA ILE A 43 13.71 -24.52 9.42
C ILE A 43 13.26 -23.42 8.43
N PHE A 44 13.43 -23.61 7.12
CA PHE A 44 12.95 -22.67 6.10
C PHE A 44 11.44 -22.44 6.18
N ILE A 45 10.67 -23.51 6.33
CA ILE A 45 9.21 -23.44 6.47
C ILE A 45 8.84 -22.66 7.74
N PHE A 46 9.45 -23.01 8.88
CA PHE A 46 9.18 -22.33 10.15
C PHE A 46 9.55 -20.84 10.11
N LEU A 47 10.71 -20.48 9.54
CA LEU A 47 11.13 -19.11 9.41
C LEU A 47 10.19 -18.31 8.49
N ALA A 48 9.78 -18.89 7.37
CA ALA A 48 8.84 -18.25 6.45
C ALA A 48 7.50 -17.96 7.14
N PHE A 49 6.92 -18.96 7.83
CA PHE A 49 5.70 -18.77 8.59
C PHE A 49 5.86 -17.77 9.73
N TYR A 50 6.97 -17.82 10.45
CA TYR A 50 7.27 -16.86 11.53
C TYR A 50 7.29 -15.41 11.01
N ILE A 51 8.01 -15.15 9.91
CA ILE A 51 8.11 -13.82 9.29
C ILE A 51 6.72 -13.35 8.84
N LEU A 52 5.98 -14.22 8.13
CA LEU A 52 4.66 -13.90 7.61
C LEU A 52 3.64 -13.61 8.73
N LEU A 53 3.50 -14.54 9.68
CA LEU A 53 2.56 -14.41 10.79
C LEU A 53 2.87 -13.20 11.66
N LYS A 54 4.14 -12.91 11.87
CA LYS A 54 4.55 -11.74 12.64
C LYS A 54 4.21 -10.45 11.92
N SER A 55 4.42 -10.38 10.60
CA SER A 55 4.07 -9.23 9.78
C SER A 55 2.55 -9.02 9.74
N ILE A 56 1.76 -10.09 9.54
CA ILE A 56 0.29 -10.03 9.59
C ILE A 56 -0.20 -9.57 10.97
N LYS A 57 0.34 -10.16 12.05
CA LYS A 57 -0.03 -9.77 13.41
C LYS A 57 0.28 -8.31 13.71
N SER A 58 1.40 -7.80 13.18
CA SER A 58 1.76 -6.38 13.30
C SER A 58 0.76 -5.48 12.56
N LEU A 59 0.43 -5.82 11.31
CA LEU A 59 -0.54 -5.08 10.50
C LEU A 59 -1.94 -5.07 11.15
N LEU A 60 -2.41 -6.21 11.63
CA LEU A 60 -3.70 -6.31 12.31
C LEU A 60 -3.75 -5.57 13.66
N LYS A 61 -2.61 -5.46 14.35
CA LYS A 61 -2.50 -4.79 15.64
C LYS A 61 -2.29 -3.27 15.51
N SER A 62 -1.91 -2.78 14.34
CA SER A 62 -1.74 -1.35 14.09
C SER A 62 -3.10 -0.67 14.04
N ASN A 63 -3.68 -0.45 15.21
CA ASN A 63 -4.92 0.31 15.35
C ASN A 63 -4.54 1.81 15.23
N ASN A 64 -4.52 2.31 14.01
CA ASN A 64 -4.38 3.74 13.74
C ASN A 64 -5.69 4.40 14.17
N ALA A 65 -5.76 4.80 15.44
CA ALA A 65 -6.83 5.67 15.89
C ALA A 65 -6.86 6.89 14.94
N ALA A 66 -8.00 7.13 14.28
CA ALA A 66 -8.15 8.20 13.30
C ALA A 66 -7.70 9.54 13.91
N GLU A 67 -6.98 10.35 13.15
CA GLU A 67 -6.53 11.67 13.61
C GLU A 67 -7.75 12.56 13.82
N VAL A 68 -7.84 13.19 15.00
CA VAL A 68 -8.87 14.19 15.25
C VAL A 68 -8.34 15.54 14.77
N TRP A 69 -9.07 16.19 13.89
CA TRP A 69 -8.69 17.47 13.25
C TRP A 69 -9.34 18.67 13.91
N ALA A 70 -10.55 18.46 14.42
CA ALA A 70 -11.35 19.45 15.13
C ALA A 70 -12.42 18.75 15.97
N TYR A 71 -13.08 19.51 16.80
CA TYR A 71 -14.28 19.08 17.51
C TYR A 71 -15.47 19.91 17.06
N LEU A 72 -16.59 19.26 16.81
CA LEU A 72 -17.88 19.91 16.63
C LEU A 72 -18.65 19.84 17.96
N ASN A 73 -18.87 20.98 18.61
CA ASN A 73 -19.69 21.05 19.79
C ASN A 73 -21.15 21.18 19.38
N THR A 74 -21.99 20.26 19.84
CA THR A 74 -23.43 20.22 19.51
C THR A 74 -24.32 20.46 20.72
N GLY A 75 -23.75 20.85 21.86
CA GLY A 75 -24.46 21.14 23.09
C GLY A 75 -23.56 21.20 24.31
N PRO A 76 -24.06 21.50 25.49
CA PRO A 76 -23.27 21.53 26.69
C PRO A 76 -22.62 20.16 26.94
N PHE A 77 -21.31 20.13 26.91
CA PHE A 77 -20.44 18.94 27.13
C PHE A 77 -20.42 17.89 26.02
N ILE A 78 -21.01 18.15 24.84
CA ILE A 78 -20.98 17.20 23.71
C ILE A 78 -20.02 17.73 22.65
N ASN A 79 -18.78 17.19 22.62
CA ASN A 79 -17.79 17.47 21.62
C ASN A 79 -17.61 16.22 20.73
N ILE A 80 -18.04 16.30 19.49
CA ILE A 80 -17.91 15.19 18.53
C ILE A 80 -16.60 15.37 17.76
N PRO A 81 -15.67 14.39 17.78
CA PRO A 81 -14.39 14.51 17.09
C PRO A 81 -14.57 14.37 15.57
N LEU A 82 -14.05 15.31 14.80
CA LEU A 82 -13.97 15.25 13.35
C LEU A 82 -12.68 14.53 12.96
N LYS A 83 -12.83 13.38 12.30
CA LYS A 83 -11.74 12.42 12.04
C LYS A 83 -11.40 12.30 10.57
N HIS A 84 -12.24 12.84 9.69
CA HIS A 84 -12.10 12.75 8.24
C HIS A 84 -11.95 14.14 7.61
N TRP A 85 -11.39 14.21 6.42
CA TRP A 85 -11.33 15.44 5.62
C TRP A 85 -12.74 15.95 5.28
N GLU A 86 -13.64 15.03 5.05
CA GLU A 86 -15.05 15.25 4.83
C GLU A 86 -15.83 14.46 5.87
N ASN A 87 -16.73 15.15 6.57
CA ASN A 87 -17.57 14.55 7.59
C ASN A 87 -19.03 14.86 7.26
N VAL A 88 -19.82 13.80 7.08
CA VAL A 88 -21.26 13.95 6.88
C VAL A 88 -21.93 14.18 8.23
N ILE A 89 -22.72 15.25 8.32
CA ILE A 89 -23.46 15.62 9.52
C ILE A 89 -24.94 15.33 9.32
N GLY A 90 -25.57 14.67 10.27
CA GLY A 90 -26.98 14.39 10.17
C GLY A 90 -27.52 13.54 11.34
N ARG A 91 -28.82 13.22 11.28
CA ARG A 91 -29.48 12.41 12.30
C ARG A 91 -29.28 10.90 12.10
N ALA A 92 -28.92 10.47 10.91
CA ALA A 92 -28.73 9.05 10.64
C ALA A 92 -27.53 8.50 11.39
N LYS A 93 -27.61 7.25 11.87
CA LYS A 93 -26.47 6.54 12.50
C LYS A 93 -25.29 6.28 11.54
N SER A 94 -25.52 6.40 10.25
CA SER A 94 -24.51 6.27 9.20
C SER A 94 -23.70 7.54 8.97
N CYS A 95 -24.07 8.69 9.60
CA CYS A 95 -23.31 9.93 9.50
C CYS A 95 -22.06 9.87 10.39
N ASP A 96 -20.99 10.54 9.95
CA ASP A 96 -19.75 10.66 10.74
C ASP A 96 -19.97 11.48 12.00
N VAL A 97 -20.84 12.48 11.91
CA VAL A 97 -21.30 13.31 13.00
C VAL A 97 -22.81 13.13 13.18
N GLN A 98 -23.18 12.29 14.12
CA GLN A 98 -24.59 12.06 14.44
C GLN A 98 -25.11 13.12 15.40
N ILE A 99 -26.19 13.82 15.00
CA ILE A 99 -26.93 14.76 15.85
C ILE A 99 -28.33 14.18 16.06
N ASP A 100 -28.61 13.74 17.26
CA ASP A 100 -29.90 13.12 17.63
C ASP A 100 -30.96 14.19 17.93
N ASP A 101 -31.36 14.91 16.87
CA ASP A 101 -32.45 15.90 16.90
C ASP A 101 -33.41 15.68 15.70
N MET A 102 -34.71 15.63 15.98
CA MET A 102 -35.74 15.43 14.98
C MET A 102 -35.81 16.54 13.93
N SER A 103 -35.33 17.74 14.24
CA SER A 103 -35.26 18.87 13.31
C SER A 103 -34.11 18.75 12.31
N VAL A 104 -33.14 17.86 12.57
CA VAL A 104 -31.99 17.60 11.69
C VAL A 104 -32.35 16.52 10.66
N SER A 105 -32.04 16.74 9.40
CA SER A 105 -32.23 15.76 8.33
C SER A 105 -31.34 14.53 8.52
N ARG A 106 -31.70 13.38 7.93
CA ARG A 106 -30.90 12.14 8.01
C ARG A 106 -29.48 12.37 7.55
N SER A 107 -29.28 13.00 6.38
CA SER A 107 -28.05 13.63 5.92
C SER A 107 -28.36 15.11 5.79
N HIS A 108 -27.77 15.96 6.60
CA HIS A 108 -28.13 17.38 6.65
C HIS A 108 -27.14 18.23 5.86
N GLY A 109 -25.85 17.97 6.05
CA GLY A 109 -24.80 18.68 5.39
C GLY A 109 -23.47 17.98 5.50
N THR A 110 -22.46 18.53 4.84
CA THR A 110 -21.06 18.08 4.91
C THR A 110 -20.17 19.16 5.48
N LEU A 111 -19.18 18.74 6.24
CA LEU A 111 -18.12 19.58 6.77
C LEU A 111 -16.79 19.10 6.17
N THR A 112 -16.23 19.89 5.29
CA THR A 112 -15.00 19.59 4.58
C THR A 112 -13.86 20.46 5.07
N ARG A 113 -12.63 19.92 5.03
CA ARG A 113 -11.42 20.65 5.37
C ARG A 113 -10.52 20.64 4.14
N ASP A 114 -10.12 21.81 3.65
CA ASP A 114 -9.21 21.92 2.52
C ASP A 114 -7.74 21.73 2.92
N ASN A 115 -6.84 21.73 1.91
CA ASN A 115 -5.41 21.54 2.11
C ASN A 115 -4.74 22.65 2.92
N ASP A 116 -5.32 23.83 2.93
CA ASP A 116 -4.86 25.01 3.70
C ASP A 116 -5.36 24.99 5.15
N GLY A 117 -6.20 23.99 5.46
CA GLY A 117 -6.74 23.80 6.80
C GLY A 117 -8.01 24.57 7.08
N ILE A 118 -8.60 25.19 6.06
CA ILE A 118 -9.86 25.92 6.15
C ILE A 118 -11.01 24.94 6.16
N TRP A 119 -11.94 25.15 7.09
CA TRP A 119 -13.16 24.35 7.18
C TRP A 119 -14.28 25.00 6.38
N LYS A 120 -15.02 24.20 5.62
CA LYS A 120 -16.17 24.62 4.83
C LYS A 120 -17.36 23.77 5.16
N TYR A 121 -18.52 24.37 5.19
CA TYR A 121 -19.79 23.69 5.37
C TYR A 121 -20.67 23.83 4.12
N MET A 122 -21.36 22.74 3.74
CA MET A 122 -22.33 22.72 2.66
C MET A 122 -23.63 22.01 3.11
N ASP A 123 -24.76 22.65 2.92
CA ASP A 123 -26.08 22.05 3.16
C ASP A 123 -26.46 21.14 1.98
N LEU A 124 -26.78 19.89 2.24
CA LEU A 124 -27.18 18.90 1.22
C LEU A 124 -28.68 18.94 0.86
N GLY A 125 -29.28 20.09 0.87
CA GLY A 125 -30.71 20.26 0.63
C GLY A 125 -31.55 19.76 1.81
N SER A 126 -31.14 20.10 3.01
CA SER A 126 -31.82 19.69 4.22
C SER A 126 -33.25 20.27 4.34
N LYS A 127 -34.15 19.54 5.04
CA LYS A 127 -35.58 19.94 5.15
C LYS A 127 -35.75 21.30 5.85
N ASN A 128 -35.01 21.58 6.89
CA ASN A 128 -35.12 22.80 7.69
C ASN A 128 -34.06 23.85 7.35
N GLY A 129 -33.09 23.51 6.50
CA GLY A 129 -31.96 24.34 6.13
C GLY A 129 -30.93 24.52 7.24
N ALA A 130 -29.80 25.12 6.86
CA ALA A 130 -28.73 25.50 7.77
C ALA A 130 -28.65 27.02 7.90
N VAL A 131 -28.25 27.52 9.08
CA VAL A 131 -28.10 28.94 9.36
C VAL A 131 -26.69 29.16 9.95
N LEU A 132 -25.89 30.03 9.35
CA LEU A 132 -24.58 30.44 9.82
C LEU A 132 -24.60 31.85 10.32
N ASN A 133 -24.29 32.08 11.59
CA ASN A 133 -24.27 33.41 12.23
C ASN A 133 -25.56 34.21 12.00
N GLY A 134 -26.73 33.56 11.95
CA GLY A 134 -28.02 34.18 11.71
C GLY A 134 -28.42 34.32 10.24
N ALA A 135 -27.51 34.06 9.29
CA ALA A 135 -27.82 34.06 7.87
C ALA A 135 -28.17 32.65 7.39
N ARG A 136 -29.25 32.49 6.65
CA ARG A 136 -29.65 31.21 6.07
C ARG A 136 -28.74 30.87 4.89
N LEU A 137 -28.22 29.64 4.87
CA LEU A 137 -27.38 29.15 3.80
C LEU A 137 -28.20 28.62 2.63
N GLU A 138 -27.67 28.85 1.41
CA GLU A 138 -28.25 28.24 0.21
C GLU A 138 -27.80 26.76 0.11
N PRO A 139 -28.72 25.84 -0.25
CA PRO A 139 -28.38 24.44 -0.45
C PRO A 139 -27.31 24.25 -1.52
N ASN A 140 -26.43 23.27 -1.31
CA ASN A 140 -25.33 22.89 -2.22
C ASN A 140 -24.30 24.02 -2.50
N THR A 141 -24.20 24.99 -1.57
CA THR A 141 -23.21 26.05 -1.63
C THR A 141 -22.22 25.90 -0.48
N GLU A 142 -20.92 25.87 -0.79
CA GLU A 142 -19.86 25.81 0.22
C GLU A 142 -19.67 27.19 0.89
N VAL A 143 -19.66 27.20 2.21
CA VAL A 143 -19.44 28.39 3.01
C VAL A 143 -18.30 28.14 4.02
N GLU A 144 -17.34 29.05 4.10
CA GLU A 144 -16.24 28.96 5.06
C GLU A 144 -16.74 29.08 6.51
N LEU A 145 -16.25 28.17 7.36
CA LEU A 145 -16.51 28.15 8.81
C LEU A 145 -15.28 28.55 9.58
N LYS A 146 -15.42 29.62 10.36
CA LYS A 146 -14.37 30.09 11.27
C LYS A 146 -14.59 29.62 12.71
N THR A 147 -13.51 29.62 13.46
CA THR A 147 -13.58 29.29 14.89
C THR A 147 -14.51 30.29 15.61
N GLY A 148 -15.50 29.78 16.33
CA GLY A 148 -16.49 30.58 17.03
C GLY A 148 -17.75 30.86 16.24
N ASP A 149 -17.82 30.49 14.96
CA ASP A 149 -19.06 30.61 14.17
C ASP A 149 -20.16 29.72 14.75
N SER A 150 -21.37 30.26 14.75
CA SER A 150 -22.58 29.57 15.20
C SER A 150 -23.30 28.96 13.98
N LEU A 151 -23.14 27.64 13.79
CA LEU A 151 -23.86 26.88 12.77
C LEU A 151 -25.10 26.25 13.39
N VAL A 152 -26.28 26.57 12.88
CA VAL A 152 -27.55 26.01 13.36
C VAL A 152 -28.12 25.10 12.31
N LEU A 153 -28.29 23.82 12.66
CA LEU A 153 -28.86 22.77 11.81
C LEU A 153 -30.24 22.38 12.32
N GLY A 154 -31.26 22.87 11.66
CA GLY A 154 -32.64 22.79 12.22
C GLY A 154 -32.74 23.57 13.51
N LYS A 155 -32.80 22.88 14.67
CA LYS A 155 -32.79 23.50 16.03
C LYS A 155 -31.45 23.27 16.77
N ALA A 156 -30.60 22.38 16.26
CA ALA A 156 -29.34 22.05 16.89
C ALA A 156 -28.30 23.13 16.60
N LYS A 157 -27.74 23.72 17.64
CA LYS A 157 -26.67 24.72 17.54
C LYS A 157 -25.31 24.02 17.62
N CYS A 158 -24.49 24.22 16.61
CA CYS A 158 -23.17 23.63 16.48
C CYS A 158 -22.10 24.73 16.47
N MET A 159 -20.95 24.45 17.06
CA MET A 159 -19.75 25.29 16.99
C MET A 159 -18.54 24.48 16.69
N LEU A 160 -17.69 24.95 15.75
CA LEU A 160 -16.45 24.31 15.36
C LEU A 160 -15.28 24.79 16.23
N PHE A 161 -14.55 23.85 16.82
CA PHE A 161 -13.32 24.10 17.57
C PHE A 161 -12.15 23.36 16.91
N PRO A 162 -11.36 24.00 16.05
CA PRO A 162 -10.14 23.43 15.52
C PRO A 162 -9.14 23.13 16.63
N ILE A 163 -8.43 22.03 16.51
CA ILE A 163 -7.38 21.66 17.48
C ILE A 163 -6.15 22.53 17.22
N SER A 164 -5.53 23.06 18.26
CA SER A 164 -4.29 23.81 18.16
C SER A 164 -3.15 22.92 17.64
N ILE A 165 -2.15 23.53 16.98
CA ILE A 165 -0.98 22.81 16.45
C ILE A 165 -0.24 22.06 17.59
N GLU A 166 -0.19 22.62 18.80
CA GLU A 166 0.44 21.99 19.95
C GLU A 166 -0.36 20.79 20.45
N GLU A 167 -1.66 20.92 20.56
CA GLU A 167 -2.55 19.84 20.97
C GLU A 167 -2.57 18.71 19.94
N ARG A 168 -2.55 19.05 18.66
CA ARG A 168 -2.39 18.10 17.56
C ARG A 168 -1.06 17.33 17.68
N ARG A 169 0.04 18.03 17.94
CA ARG A 169 1.37 17.41 18.12
C ARG A 169 1.40 16.50 19.33
N ASN A 170 0.78 16.89 20.44
CA ASN A 170 0.66 16.08 21.64
C ASN A 170 -0.22 14.84 21.40
N ASN A 171 -1.34 14.98 20.71
CA ASN A 171 -2.22 13.88 20.34
C ASN A 171 -1.52 12.87 19.42
N ILE A 172 -0.74 13.34 18.43
CA ILE A 172 0.10 12.49 17.59
C ILE A 172 1.17 11.78 18.44
N TRP A 173 1.79 12.48 19.39
CA TRP A 173 2.81 11.89 20.25
C TRP A 173 2.23 10.81 21.18
N HIS A 174 1.10 11.04 21.81
CA HIS A 174 0.40 10.06 22.65
C HIS A 174 -0.01 8.84 21.83
N ARG A 175 -0.59 9.00 20.63
CA ARG A 175 -0.93 7.89 19.73
C ARG A 175 0.27 7.06 19.32
N THR A 176 1.38 7.72 18.98
CA THR A 176 2.60 7.00 18.59
C THR A 176 3.28 6.32 19.76
N LYS A 177 2.99 6.70 20.99
CA LYS A 177 3.47 6.03 22.21
C LYS A 177 2.67 4.76 22.49
N ASP A 178 1.35 4.80 22.28
CA ASP A 178 0.43 3.69 22.60
C ASP A 178 0.33 2.64 21.49
N THR A 179 0.73 2.98 20.24
CA THR A 179 0.88 1.98 19.18
C THR A 179 2.14 1.16 19.45
N VAL A 180 1.98 0.00 20.06
CA VAL A 180 3.04 -1.02 20.18
C VAL A 180 3.32 -1.56 18.78
N LEU A 181 4.11 -0.81 18.01
CA LEU A 181 4.65 -1.29 16.75
C LEU A 181 5.62 -2.42 17.05
N VAL A 182 5.44 -3.54 16.37
CA VAL A 182 6.35 -4.66 16.51
C VAL A 182 7.74 -4.21 16.07
N SER A 183 8.74 -4.44 16.92
CA SER A 183 10.12 -4.08 16.61
C SER A 183 10.58 -4.80 15.33
N PRO A 184 11.15 -4.11 14.34
CA PRO A 184 11.60 -4.71 13.08
C PRO A 184 12.79 -5.67 13.27
N TRP A 185 13.52 -5.54 14.37
CA TRP A 185 14.78 -6.25 14.60
C TRP A 185 14.63 -7.78 14.60
N GLN A 186 13.57 -8.30 15.20
CA GLN A 186 13.35 -9.74 15.24
C GLN A 186 13.05 -10.31 13.84
N SER A 187 12.27 -9.60 13.03
CA SER A 187 12.01 -10.01 11.65
C SER A 187 13.25 -9.86 10.77
N LEU A 188 14.03 -8.80 10.96
CA LEU A 188 15.33 -8.60 10.31
C LEU A 188 16.29 -9.77 10.60
N ILE A 189 16.44 -10.15 11.87
CA ILE A 189 17.28 -11.27 12.27
C ILE A 189 16.78 -12.57 11.64
N ALA A 190 15.45 -12.83 11.66
CA ALA A 190 14.88 -14.02 11.07
C ALA A 190 15.15 -14.10 9.56
N ILE A 191 15.01 -12.98 8.82
CA ILE A 191 15.32 -12.90 7.39
C ILE A 191 16.81 -13.11 7.16
N THR A 192 17.68 -12.53 8.00
CA THR A 192 19.15 -12.71 7.90
C THR A 192 19.51 -14.19 8.10
N ILE A 193 18.95 -14.86 9.10
CA ILE A 193 19.16 -16.29 9.33
C ILE A 193 18.70 -17.09 8.10
N PHE A 194 17.52 -16.76 7.56
CA PHE A 194 17.00 -17.38 6.35
C PHE A 194 17.98 -17.21 5.16
N GLN A 195 18.52 -15.99 4.95
CA GLN A 195 19.47 -15.71 3.88
C GLN A 195 20.78 -16.49 4.06
N ILE A 196 21.34 -16.53 5.27
CA ILE A 196 22.57 -17.29 5.56
C ILE A 196 22.35 -18.79 5.29
N MET A 197 21.25 -19.35 5.78
CA MET A 197 20.92 -20.75 5.54
C MET A 197 20.73 -21.05 4.05
N THR A 198 20.12 -20.12 3.31
CA THR A 198 19.95 -20.25 1.85
C THR A 198 21.30 -20.27 1.14
N VAL A 199 22.23 -19.39 1.50
CA VAL A 199 23.59 -19.38 0.92
C VAL A 199 24.30 -20.71 1.16
N ILE A 200 24.25 -21.22 2.39
CA ILE A 200 24.88 -22.52 2.73
C ILE A 200 24.24 -23.64 1.89
N GLN A 201 22.91 -23.67 1.77
CA GLN A 201 22.22 -24.67 0.98
C GLN A 201 22.58 -24.61 -0.51
N LEU A 202 22.70 -23.40 -1.06
CA LEU A 202 23.09 -23.20 -2.47
C LEU A 202 24.56 -23.59 -2.72
N MET A 203 25.46 -23.33 -1.75
CA MET A 203 26.86 -23.74 -1.84
C MET A 203 27.04 -25.26 -1.81
N ILE A 204 26.17 -25.97 -1.09
CA ILE A 204 26.17 -27.45 -1.06
C ILE A 204 25.63 -28.03 -2.37
N GLY A 205 24.60 -27.41 -2.95
CA GLY A 205 23.86 -27.95 -4.09
C GLY A 205 24.35 -27.50 -5.47
N LEU A 206 25.19 -26.46 -5.56
CA LEU A 206 25.64 -25.88 -6.82
C LEU A 206 27.15 -25.99 -7.00
N ASP A 207 27.60 -25.84 -8.26
CA ASP A 207 29.03 -25.84 -8.60
C ASP A 207 29.78 -24.71 -7.91
N GLN A 208 31.00 -24.99 -7.44
CA GLN A 208 31.83 -24.03 -6.71
C GLN A 208 32.11 -22.72 -7.48
N LYS A 209 32.07 -22.76 -8.81
CA LYS A 209 32.30 -21.57 -9.64
C LYS A 209 31.29 -20.45 -9.40
N TYR A 210 30.07 -20.77 -8.94
CA TYR A 210 29.00 -19.79 -8.68
C TYR A 210 28.99 -19.25 -7.26
N ASN A 211 29.73 -19.90 -6.33
CA ASN A 211 29.71 -19.57 -4.91
C ASN A 211 30.04 -18.10 -4.62
N GLN A 212 30.99 -17.53 -5.35
CA GLN A 212 31.39 -16.13 -5.16
C GLN A 212 30.25 -15.17 -5.53
N GLN A 213 29.59 -15.36 -6.68
CA GLN A 213 28.51 -14.49 -7.12
C GLN A 213 27.28 -14.59 -6.20
N ILE A 214 26.95 -15.80 -5.77
CA ILE A 214 25.85 -16.07 -4.84
C ILE A 214 26.13 -15.38 -3.51
N THR A 215 27.33 -15.57 -2.93
CA THR A 215 27.68 -14.99 -1.65
C THR A 215 27.67 -13.47 -1.69
N ILE A 216 28.27 -12.86 -2.71
CA ILE A 216 28.29 -11.40 -2.87
C ILE A 216 26.86 -10.85 -2.98
N SER A 217 25.99 -11.50 -3.77
CA SER A 217 24.61 -11.05 -3.97
C SER A 217 23.80 -11.12 -2.68
N TYR A 218 23.92 -12.17 -1.89
CA TYR A 218 23.23 -12.30 -0.61
C TYR A 218 23.80 -11.39 0.48
N MET A 219 25.11 -11.24 0.56
CA MET A 219 25.74 -10.26 1.47
C MET A 219 25.31 -8.83 1.13
N GLY A 220 25.27 -8.52 -0.18
CA GLY A 220 24.77 -7.24 -0.66
C GLY A 220 23.29 -7.01 -0.31
N LEU A 221 22.42 -8.02 -0.50
CA LEU A 221 21.00 -7.94 -0.12
C LEU A 221 20.83 -7.76 1.40
N CYS A 222 21.60 -8.49 2.19
CA CYS A 222 21.60 -8.35 3.65
C CYS A 222 22.03 -6.93 4.06
N GLY A 223 23.13 -6.42 3.52
CA GLY A 223 23.61 -5.06 3.76
C GLY A 223 22.60 -3.99 3.34
N LEU A 224 21.95 -4.16 2.17
CA LEU A 224 20.91 -3.28 1.67
C LEU A 224 19.70 -3.25 2.62
N MET A 225 19.23 -4.40 3.08
CA MET A 225 18.11 -4.54 4.01
C MET A 225 18.40 -3.87 5.36
N TRP A 226 19.53 -4.15 5.96
CA TRP A 226 19.93 -3.54 7.23
C TRP A 226 20.15 -2.04 7.09
N GLY A 227 20.86 -1.60 6.04
CA GLY A 227 21.08 -0.18 5.73
C GLY A 227 19.77 0.58 5.56
N TYR A 228 18.84 0.02 4.78
CA TYR A 228 17.51 0.59 4.55
C TYR A 228 16.75 0.83 5.87
N VAL A 229 16.65 -0.20 6.72
CA VAL A 229 15.92 -0.09 7.98
C VAL A 229 16.60 0.87 8.96
N ILE A 230 17.93 0.84 9.06
CA ILE A 230 18.70 1.75 9.94
C ILE A 230 18.50 3.21 9.51
N VAL A 231 18.65 3.52 8.22
CA VAL A 231 18.49 4.87 7.68
C VAL A 231 17.09 5.40 7.94
N LEU A 232 16.06 4.64 7.58
CA LEU A 232 14.67 5.08 7.76
C LEU A 232 14.26 5.19 9.23
N ARG A 233 14.82 4.34 10.09
CA ARG A 233 14.59 4.46 11.53
C ARG A 233 15.26 5.71 12.10
N GLY A 234 16.45 6.06 11.60
CA GLY A 234 17.10 7.34 11.89
C GLY A 234 16.22 8.54 11.49
N MET A 235 15.48 8.42 10.40
CA MET A 235 14.47 9.39 9.95
C MET A 235 13.15 9.33 10.76
N LYS A 236 13.12 8.62 11.90
CA LYS A 236 11.96 8.44 12.79
C LYS A 236 10.76 7.73 12.11
N ARG A 237 10.97 6.99 11.02
CA ARG A 237 9.92 6.18 10.41
C ARG A 237 9.57 5.00 11.31
N LYS A 238 8.28 4.66 11.36
CA LYS A 238 7.72 3.53 12.09
C LYS A 238 6.95 2.65 11.11
N GLY A 239 6.94 1.33 11.35
CA GLY A 239 6.31 0.35 10.46
C GLY A 239 7.22 -0.02 9.29
N PHE A 240 7.62 -1.29 9.21
CA PHE A 240 8.52 -1.82 8.18
C PHE A 240 8.03 -3.18 7.65
N GLU A 241 6.79 -3.52 7.96
CA GLU A 241 6.25 -4.85 7.69
C GLU A 241 6.26 -5.19 6.21
N MET A 242 5.83 -4.26 5.37
CA MET A 242 5.77 -4.44 3.91
C MET A 242 7.18 -4.56 3.31
N GLU A 243 8.10 -3.71 3.75
CA GLU A 243 9.48 -3.75 3.29
C GLU A 243 10.20 -5.03 3.72
N LEU A 244 9.96 -5.51 4.94
CA LEU A 244 10.54 -6.76 5.41
C LEU A 244 10.03 -7.96 4.60
N ILE A 245 8.73 -8.00 4.28
CA ILE A 245 8.17 -9.01 3.37
C ILE A 245 8.82 -8.88 1.98
N ALA A 246 8.97 -7.68 1.44
CA ALA A 246 9.60 -7.46 0.15
C ALA A 246 11.06 -7.94 0.13
N PHE A 247 11.85 -7.68 1.18
CA PHE A 247 13.22 -8.20 1.29
C PHE A 247 13.26 -9.73 1.45
N PHE A 248 12.33 -10.31 2.17
CA PHE A 248 12.19 -11.77 2.26
C PHE A 248 11.89 -12.39 0.89
N LEU A 249 10.93 -11.83 0.14
CA LEU A 249 10.60 -12.28 -1.22
C LEU A 249 11.76 -12.05 -2.19
N SER A 250 12.54 -10.98 -2.03
CA SER A 250 13.75 -10.74 -2.80
C SER A 250 14.82 -11.80 -2.54
N GLY A 251 14.95 -12.25 -1.28
CA GLY A 251 15.82 -13.38 -0.94
C GLY A 251 15.39 -14.69 -1.59
N LEU A 252 14.07 -14.96 -1.62
CA LEU A 252 13.51 -16.12 -2.34
C LEU A 252 13.74 -16.00 -3.86
N SER A 253 13.55 -14.81 -4.44
CA SER A 253 13.82 -14.56 -5.85
C SER A 253 15.27 -14.85 -6.22
N LEU A 254 16.24 -14.43 -5.39
CA LEU A 254 17.65 -14.77 -5.58
C LEU A 254 17.89 -16.27 -5.46
N ALA A 255 17.22 -16.99 -4.55
CA ALA A 255 17.34 -18.44 -4.41
C ALA A 255 16.89 -19.16 -5.70
N VAL A 256 15.71 -18.80 -6.21
CA VAL A 256 15.17 -19.35 -7.45
C VAL A 256 16.09 -19.03 -8.64
N THR A 257 16.58 -17.80 -8.75
CA THR A 257 17.51 -17.40 -9.81
C THR A 257 18.83 -18.17 -9.70
N SER A 258 19.35 -18.38 -8.49
CA SER A 258 20.60 -19.13 -8.26
C SER A 258 20.49 -20.58 -8.70
N THR A 259 19.32 -21.21 -8.55
CA THR A 259 19.10 -22.60 -8.96
C THR A 259 18.80 -22.74 -10.46
N ALA A 260 17.98 -21.82 -11.02
CA ALA A 260 17.57 -21.91 -12.42
C ALA A 260 18.58 -21.29 -13.41
N PHE A 261 19.17 -20.16 -13.05
CA PHE A 261 20.09 -19.38 -13.90
C PHE A 261 21.23 -18.77 -13.08
N PRO A 262 22.21 -19.57 -12.61
CA PRO A 262 23.27 -19.12 -11.71
C PRO A 262 24.09 -17.93 -12.24
N ASP A 263 24.32 -17.87 -13.56
CA ASP A 263 25.06 -16.78 -14.23
C ASP A 263 24.31 -15.43 -14.19
N GLN A 264 23.02 -15.41 -13.84
CA GLN A 264 22.19 -14.20 -13.80
C GLN A 264 21.97 -13.65 -12.38
N VAL A 265 22.47 -14.33 -11.35
CA VAL A 265 22.23 -13.98 -9.92
C VAL A 265 22.67 -12.55 -9.62
N PHE A 266 23.85 -12.15 -10.08
CA PHE A 266 24.36 -10.81 -9.85
C PHE A 266 23.54 -9.73 -10.57
N LYS A 267 23.03 -10.01 -11.79
CA LYS A 267 22.11 -9.08 -12.49
C LYS A 267 20.78 -8.95 -11.75
N GLN A 268 20.26 -10.05 -11.21
CA GLN A 268 19.05 -10.04 -10.39
C GLN A 268 19.24 -9.20 -9.11
N PHE A 269 20.38 -9.33 -8.45
CA PHE A 269 20.73 -8.50 -7.30
C PHE A 269 20.78 -7.00 -7.65
N ILE A 270 21.39 -6.62 -8.77
CA ILE A 270 21.40 -5.23 -9.25
C ILE A 270 19.97 -4.73 -9.51
N ALA A 271 19.11 -5.55 -10.13
CA ALA A 271 17.72 -5.20 -10.35
C ALA A 271 16.97 -4.95 -9.02
N ILE A 272 17.22 -5.77 -8.00
CA ILE A 272 16.66 -5.56 -6.65
C ILE A 272 17.16 -4.22 -6.06
N CYS A 273 18.44 -3.92 -6.17
CA CYS A 273 19.00 -2.65 -5.69
C CYS A 273 18.35 -1.44 -6.37
N MET A 274 18.18 -1.50 -7.70
CA MET A 274 17.49 -0.45 -8.45
C MET A 274 16.03 -0.32 -8.03
N GLY A 275 15.32 -1.43 -7.81
CA GLY A 275 13.95 -1.46 -7.33
C GLY A 275 13.80 -0.82 -5.94
N VAL A 276 14.69 -1.14 -5.01
CA VAL A 276 14.71 -0.55 -3.66
C VAL A 276 15.02 0.95 -3.72
N GLY A 277 15.96 1.36 -4.58
CA GLY A 277 16.28 2.76 -4.80
C GLY A 277 15.10 3.56 -5.37
N LEU A 278 14.42 3.00 -6.38
CA LEU A 278 13.23 3.60 -6.95
C LEU A 278 12.08 3.69 -5.93
N PHE A 279 11.88 2.63 -5.16
CA PHE A 279 10.88 2.60 -4.09
C PHE A 279 11.15 3.67 -3.03
N PHE A 280 12.40 3.80 -2.59
CA PHE A 280 12.81 4.84 -1.64
C PHE A 280 12.55 6.25 -2.21
N PHE A 281 12.94 6.49 -3.45
CA PHE A 281 12.68 7.76 -4.15
C PHE A 281 11.19 8.05 -4.22
N MET A 282 10.39 7.09 -4.66
CA MET A 282 8.93 7.27 -4.78
C MET A 282 8.27 7.52 -3.43
N CYS A 283 8.65 6.78 -2.39
CA CYS A 283 8.12 6.98 -1.04
C CYS A 283 8.40 8.38 -0.47
N THR A 284 9.58 8.93 -0.77
CA THR A 284 9.94 10.28 -0.33
C THR A 284 9.24 11.36 -1.16
N TRP A 285 9.09 11.14 -2.46
CA TRP A 285 8.47 12.09 -3.38
C TRP A 285 6.96 12.17 -3.21
N LEU A 286 6.28 11.01 -3.15
CA LEU A 286 4.82 10.93 -3.01
C LEU A 286 4.30 11.40 -1.64
N ARG A 287 5.19 11.60 -0.67
CA ARG A 287 4.83 12.09 0.65
C ARG A 287 4.25 13.52 0.62
N GLU A 288 4.61 14.33 -0.38
CA GLU A 288 4.15 15.69 -0.53
C GLU A 288 3.16 15.76 -1.70
N LEU A 289 1.86 15.77 -1.39
CA LEU A 289 0.76 15.81 -2.36
C LEU A 289 0.88 16.98 -3.38
N PRO A 290 1.21 18.23 -3.00
CA PRO A 290 1.34 19.32 -3.95
C PRO A 290 2.40 19.09 -5.04
N ARG A 291 3.51 18.44 -4.70
CA ARG A 291 4.55 18.06 -5.69
C ARG A 291 4.05 16.96 -6.63
N THR A 292 3.31 16.01 -6.10
CA THR A 292 2.75 14.87 -6.84
C THR A 292 1.75 15.35 -7.89
N ILE A 293 0.85 16.27 -7.53
CA ILE A 293 -0.14 16.88 -8.43
C ILE A 293 0.56 17.70 -9.53
N LYS A 294 1.57 18.50 -9.18
CA LYS A 294 2.28 19.38 -10.13
C LYS A 294 2.91 18.64 -11.32
N ILE A 295 3.41 17.42 -11.10
CA ILE A 295 4.05 16.62 -12.16
C ILE A 295 3.12 15.57 -12.78
N LYS A 296 1.86 15.50 -12.37
CA LYS A 296 0.86 14.53 -12.84
C LYS A 296 0.83 14.42 -14.37
N ASN A 297 0.75 15.57 -15.06
CA ASN A 297 0.67 15.61 -16.53
C ASN A 297 1.94 15.09 -17.21
N ILE A 298 3.10 15.30 -16.60
CA ILE A 298 4.38 14.76 -17.10
C ILE A 298 4.38 13.25 -16.97
N VAL A 299 3.92 12.72 -15.83
CA VAL A 299 3.82 11.27 -15.59
C VAL A 299 2.84 10.62 -16.56
N TYR A 300 1.70 11.27 -16.87
CA TYR A 300 0.79 10.85 -17.93
C TYR A 300 1.51 10.71 -19.28
N ALA A 301 2.22 11.76 -19.70
CA ALA A 301 2.94 11.76 -20.97
C ALA A 301 4.00 10.66 -21.04
N ILE A 302 4.77 10.48 -19.96
CA ILE A 302 5.79 9.40 -19.86
C ILE A 302 5.14 8.03 -19.99
N ALA A 303 4.01 7.77 -19.31
CA ALA A 303 3.30 6.51 -19.38
C ALA A 303 2.81 6.19 -20.79
N VAL A 304 2.23 7.19 -21.48
CA VAL A 304 1.79 7.03 -22.87
C VAL A 304 2.96 6.74 -23.80
N VAL A 305 4.06 7.49 -23.68
CA VAL A 305 5.27 7.28 -24.50
C VAL A 305 5.86 5.88 -24.25
N LEU A 306 5.94 5.42 -23.02
CA LEU A 306 6.44 4.09 -22.67
C LEU A 306 5.57 2.98 -23.28
N PHE A 307 4.25 3.12 -23.27
CA PHE A 307 3.37 2.16 -23.92
C PHE A 307 3.51 2.18 -25.45
N LEU A 308 3.61 3.36 -26.07
CA LEU A 308 3.82 3.46 -27.50
C LEU A 308 5.16 2.83 -27.91
N ILE A 309 6.24 3.09 -27.17
CA ILE A 309 7.53 2.43 -27.40
C ILE A 309 7.37 0.91 -27.31
N ASN A 310 6.61 0.42 -26.32
CA ASN A 310 6.42 -1.01 -26.14
C ASN A 310 5.59 -1.64 -27.28
N VAL A 311 4.52 -0.98 -27.73
CA VAL A 311 3.68 -1.47 -28.83
C VAL A 311 4.45 -1.51 -30.16
N PHE A 312 5.29 -0.49 -30.43
CA PHE A 312 6.01 -0.41 -31.72
C PHE A 312 7.35 -1.14 -31.74
N PHE A 313 8.04 -1.26 -30.61
CA PHE A 313 9.39 -1.82 -30.53
C PHE A 313 9.49 -3.03 -29.60
N GLY A 314 8.35 -3.58 -29.15
CA GLY A 314 8.32 -4.74 -28.26
C GLY A 314 8.79 -6.01 -28.94
N GLU A 315 9.65 -6.77 -28.28
CA GLU A 315 10.04 -8.14 -28.65
C GLU A 315 9.03 -9.13 -28.07
N THR A 316 8.65 -10.13 -28.89
CA THR A 316 7.77 -11.21 -28.41
C THR A 316 8.56 -12.24 -27.61
N ARG A 317 8.18 -12.45 -26.35
CA ARG A 317 8.70 -13.52 -25.50
C ARG A 317 7.52 -14.26 -24.85
N ASN A 318 7.53 -15.58 -24.95
CA ASN A 318 6.48 -16.44 -24.38
C ASN A 318 5.04 -16.05 -24.78
N GLY A 319 4.88 -15.56 -26.03
CA GLY A 319 3.57 -15.15 -26.57
C GLY A 319 3.15 -13.70 -26.27
N ASN A 320 3.92 -12.94 -25.47
CA ASN A 320 3.65 -11.55 -25.13
C ASN A 320 4.68 -10.62 -25.76
N THR A 321 4.25 -9.50 -26.36
CA THR A 321 5.11 -8.46 -26.98
C THR A 321 5.35 -7.30 -26.02
N ASN A 322 5.79 -7.60 -24.81
CA ASN A 322 5.92 -6.61 -23.74
C ASN A 322 7.36 -6.32 -23.28
N TRP A 323 8.35 -6.82 -24.02
CA TRP A 323 9.77 -6.65 -23.71
C TRP A 323 10.45 -5.73 -24.71
N VAL A 324 11.22 -4.77 -24.23
CA VAL A 324 12.07 -3.89 -25.06
C VAL A 324 13.52 -4.13 -24.72
N ARG A 325 14.35 -4.41 -25.74
CA ARG A 325 15.79 -4.60 -25.60
C ARG A 325 16.52 -3.27 -25.79
N ILE A 326 17.33 -2.91 -24.79
CA ILE A 326 18.21 -1.75 -24.82
C ILE A 326 19.64 -2.25 -24.62
N GLY A 327 20.35 -2.50 -25.72
CA GLY A 327 21.69 -3.11 -25.68
C GLY A 327 21.66 -4.51 -25.10
N SER A 328 22.36 -4.75 -23.99
CA SER A 328 22.40 -6.04 -23.28
C SER A 328 21.29 -6.21 -22.24
N LEU A 329 20.52 -5.16 -21.96
CA LEU A 329 19.43 -5.16 -20.99
C LEU A 329 18.08 -5.34 -21.68
N THR A 330 17.21 -6.12 -21.07
CA THR A 330 15.81 -6.26 -21.49
C THR A 330 14.93 -5.69 -20.39
N ILE A 331 14.09 -4.73 -20.73
CA ILE A 331 13.19 -4.04 -19.79
C ILE A 331 11.75 -4.27 -20.25
N GLN A 332 10.86 -4.39 -19.31
CA GLN A 332 9.42 -4.42 -19.55
C GLN A 332 8.81 -3.06 -19.20
N PRO A 333 8.51 -2.20 -20.20
CA PRO A 333 8.00 -0.85 -19.91
C PRO A 333 6.69 -0.84 -19.14
N SER A 334 5.83 -1.84 -19.30
CA SER A 334 4.57 -1.96 -18.56
C SER A 334 4.76 -1.99 -17.03
N GLU A 335 5.92 -2.46 -16.52
CA GLU A 335 6.24 -2.41 -15.09
C GLU A 335 6.37 -0.96 -14.57
N LEU A 336 7.03 -0.10 -15.36
CA LEU A 336 7.15 1.32 -15.05
C LEU A 336 5.80 2.05 -15.19
N VAL A 337 5.00 1.66 -16.18
CA VAL A 337 3.68 2.25 -16.37
C VAL A 337 2.72 1.87 -15.25
N LYS A 338 2.85 0.70 -14.60
CA LYS A 338 2.08 0.39 -13.37
C LYS A 338 2.31 1.44 -12.28
N LEU A 339 3.57 1.84 -12.06
CA LEU A 339 3.90 2.86 -11.08
C LEU A 339 3.32 4.23 -11.48
N ALA A 340 3.44 4.60 -12.76
CA ALA A 340 2.86 5.81 -13.29
C ALA A 340 1.32 5.82 -13.17
N PHE A 341 0.66 4.70 -13.41
CA PHE A 341 -0.79 4.55 -13.29
C PHE A 341 -1.27 4.80 -11.85
N ILE A 342 -0.61 4.17 -10.87
CA ILE A 342 -0.91 4.37 -9.44
C ILE A 342 -0.66 5.85 -9.05
N TRP A 343 0.46 6.41 -9.51
CA TRP A 343 0.79 7.81 -9.25
C TRP A 343 -0.29 8.76 -9.76
N VAL A 344 -0.64 8.62 -11.04
CA VAL A 344 -1.65 9.45 -11.69
C VAL A 344 -3.01 9.28 -11.01
N GLY A 345 -3.41 8.05 -10.68
CA GLY A 345 -4.65 7.77 -9.97
C GLY A 345 -4.68 8.46 -8.61
N ALA A 346 -3.62 8.31 -7.81
CA ALA A 346 -3.50 8.93 -6.49
C ALA A 346 -3.48 10.47 -6.56
N ALA A 347 -2.75 11.04 -7.54
CA ALA A 347 -2.68 12.49 -7.73
C ALA A 347 -3.98 13.10 -8.28
N SER A 348 -4.88 12.27 -8.83
CA SER A 348 -6.16 12.70 -9.38
C SER A 348 -7.32 12.51 -8.41
N LEU A 349 -7.14 11.79 -7.29
CA LEU A 349 -8.24 11.45 -6.38
C LEU A 349 -9.01 12.68 -5.88
N ASP A 350 -8.32 13.75 -5.52
CA ASP A 350 -8.95 14.99 -5.04
C ASP A 350 -9.72 15.74 -6.15
N GLU A 351 -9.34 15.53 -7.41
CA GLU A 351 -9.95 16.18 -8.58
C GLU A 351 -10.98 15.26 -9.26
N LEU A 352 -11.09 13.99 -8.86
CA LEU A 352 -11.99 13.01 -9.48
C LEU A 352 -13.47 13.27 -9.17
N PHE A 353 -13.76 14.18 -8.24
CA PHE A 353 -15.12 14.70 -8.02
C PHE A 353 -15.60 15.57 -9.21
N GLU A 354 -14.69 16.14 -9.99
CA GLU A 354 -15.04 16.78 -11.24
C GLU A 354 -15.22 15.74 -12.37
N LYS A 355 -16.39 15.73 -13.02
CA LYS A 355 -16.73 14.82 -14.12
C LYS A 355 -15.65 14.79 -15.23
N LYS A 356 -15.04 15.95 -15.52
CA LYS A 356 -14.00 16.08 -16.54
C LYS A 356 -12.74 15.26 -16.18
N ASN A 357 -12.29 15.34 -14.95
CA ASN A 357 -11.08 14.65 -14.49
C ASN A 357 -11.29 13.14 -14.37
N THR A 358 -12.47 12.72 -13.91
CA THR A 358 -12.89 11.32 -13.92
C THR A 358 -12.89 10.74 -15.34
N LEU A 359 -13.40 11.49 -16.31
CA LEU A 359 -13.44 11.05 -17.72
C LEU A 359 -12.02 10.92 -18.30
N ILE A 360 -11.11 11.85 -17.99
CA ILE A 360 -9.71 11.81 -18.43
C ILE A 360 -9.01 10.56 -17.84
N PHE A 361 -9.17 10.32 -16.55
CA PHE A 361 -8.56 9.14 -15.89
C PHE A 361 -9.14 7.83 -16.41
N THR A 362 -10.44 7.77 -16.65
CA THR A 362 -11.10 6.60 -17.26
C THR A 362 -10.59 6.37 -18.69
N GLY A 363 -10.48 7.42 -19.50
CA GLY A 363 -9.93 7.34 -20.85
C GLY A 363 -8.47 6.84 -20.85
N PHE A 364 -7.64 7.32 -19.94
CA PHE A 364 -6.27 6.83 -19.75
C PHE A 364 -6.24 5.36 -19.35
N SER A 365 -7.11 4.94 -18.45
CA SER A 365 -7.21 3.54 -18.02
C SER A 365 -7.60 2.64 -19.18
N LEU A 366 -8.57 3.04 -19.99
CA LEU A 366 -8.98 2.31 -21.19
C LEU A 366 -7.87 2.24 -22.24
N PHE A 367 -7.10 3.32 -22.41
CA PHE A 367 -5.90 3.32 -23.25
C PHE A 367 -4.86 2.29 -22.76
N CYS A 368 -4.57 2.26 -21.45
CA CYS A 368 -3.67 1.28 -20.86
C CYS A 368 -4.14 -0.16 -21.11
N PHE A 369 -5.44 -0.42 -20.91
CA PHE A 369 -6.02 -1.75 -21.16
C PHE A 369 -5.92 -2.15 -22.63
N GLY A 370 -6.20 -1.21 -23.54
CA GLY A 370 -6.09 -1.44 -24.99
C GLY A 370 -4.65 -1.80 -25.40
N CYS A 371 -3.65 -1.06 -24.92
CA CYS A 371 -2.25 -1.36 -25.17
C CYS A 371 -1.85 -2.74 -24.64
N LEU A 372 -2.22 -3.09 -23.41
CA LEU A 372 -1.92 -4.39 -22.81
C LEU A 372 -2.62 -5.55 -23.53
N ALA A 373 -3.85 -5.34 -23.99
CA ALA A 373 -4.58 -6.33 -24.79
C ALA A 373 -3.89 -6.58 -26.13
N VAL A 374 -3.44 -5.52 -26.84
CA VAL A 374 -2.68 -5.64 -28.09
C VAL A 374 -1.36 -6.38 -27.87
N MET A 375 -0.69 -6.16 -26.74
CA MET A 375 0.55 -6.83 -26.37
C MET A 375 0.36 -8.29 -25.88
N GLY A 376 -0.88 -8.76 -25.68
CA GLY A 376 -1.21 -10.09 -25.16
C GLY A 376 -0.97 -10.26 -23.65
N ASP A 377 -0.66 -9.18 -22.91
CA ASP A 377 -0.35 -9.23 -21.48
C ASP A 377 -1.62 -9.09 -20.61
N LEU A 378 -2.45 -10.13 -20.65
CA LEU A 378 -3.70 -10.17 -19.87
C LEU A 378 -3.47 -10.18 -18.35
N GLY A 379 -2.32 -10.74 -17.89
CA GLY A 379 -1.97 -10.75 -16.47
C GLY A 379 -1.78 -9.33 -15.92
N THR A 380 -0.98 -8.53 -16.61
CA THR A 380 -0.77 -7.12 -16.26
C THR A 380 -2.06 -6.31 -16.44
N ALA A 381 -2.84 -6.55 -17.51
CA ALA A 381 -4.13 -5.89 -17.72
C ALA A 381 -5.09 -6.12 -16.54
N THR A 382 -5.13 -7.32 -15.97
CA THR A 382 -5.96 -7.64 -14.80
C THR A 382 -5.55 -6.81 -13.59
N ILE A 383 -4.25 -6.62 -13.35
CA ILE A 383 -3.76 -5.79 -12.23
C ILE A 383 -4.20 -4.33 -12.40
N PHE A 384 -4.05 -3.77 -13.61
CA PHE A 384 -4.52 -2.40 -13.91
C PHE A 384 -6.04 -2.28 -13.72
N PHE A 385 -6.80 -3.27 -14.19
CA PHE A 385 -8.26 -3.28 -14.09
C PHE A 385 -8.73 -3.31 -12.64
N VAL A 386 -8.17 -4.21 -11.81
CA VAL A 386 -8.50 -4.28 -10.38
C VAL A 386 -8.13 -2.98 -9.66
N THR A 387 -6.95 -2.41 -9.96
CA THR A 387 -6.52 -1.13 -9.38
C THR A 387 -7.47 0.00 -9.79
N PHE A 388 -7.86 0.07 -11.05
CA PHE A 388 -8.85 1.02 -11.56
C PHE A 388 -10.20 0.87 -10.84
N LEU A 389 -10.71 -0.36 -10.71
CA LEU A 389 -11.97 -0.62 -10.00
C LEU A 389 -11.90 -0.16 -8.53
N LEU A 390 -10.80 -0.45 -7.84
CA LEU A 390 -10.61 -0.01 -6.45
C LEU A 390 -10.63 1.52 -6.35
N MET A 391 -9.93 2.22 -7.25
CA MET A 391 -9.95 3.68 -7.29
C MET A 391 -11.34 4.23 -7.60
N GLN A 392 -12.06 3.64 -8.57
CA GLN A 392 -13.42 4.03 -8.90
C GLN A 392 -14.40 3.73 -7.76
N CYS A 393 -14.24 2.60 -7.04
CA CYS A 393 -15.07 2.31 -5.87
C CYS A 393 -14.92 3.38 -4.78
N VAL A 394 -13.71 3.89 -4.53
CA VAL A 394 -13.49 4.99 -3.58
C VAL A 394 -14.26 6.23 -4.02
N ILE A 395 -14.25 6.56 -5.31
CA ILE A 395 -14.97 7.70 -5.88
C ILE A 395 -16.49 7.49 -5.79
N PHE A 396 -16.99 6.30 -6.20
CA PHE A 396 -18.44 6.01 -6.17
C PHE A 396 -19.00 5.93 -4.76
N VAL A 397 -18.24 5.46 -3.79
CA VAL A 397 -18.65 5.47 -2.38
C VAL A 397 -18.80 6.91 -1.91
N SER A 398 -17.88 7.80 -2.27
CA SER A 398 -18.01 9.23 -2.00
C SER A 398 -19.21 9.85 -2.74
N PHE A 399 -19.47 9.49 -4.02
CA PHE A 399 -20.63 9.99 -4.79
C PHE A 399 -22.01 9.52 -4.28
N ARG A 400 -22.09 8.39 -3.56
CA ARG A 400 -23.37 7.92 -2.99
C ARG A 400 -23.78 8.70 -1.73
N PHE A 401 -22.85 9.46 -1.17
CA PHE A 401 -23.10 10.34 -0.04
C PHE A 401 -23.40 11.80 -0.48
N PHE A 402 -23.23 12.12 -1.75
CA PHE A 402 -23.73 13.30 -2.42
C PHE A 402 -25.03 12.96 -3.17
#